data_1b8ee8116c04675de059cf3510c5cffc
#
_entry.id   1b8ee8116c04675de059cf3510c5cffc
#
_cell.length_a   1.000
_cell.length_b   1.000
_cell.length_c   1.000
_cell.angle_alpha   90.00
_cell.angle_beta   90.00
_cell.angle_gamma   90.00
#
_symmetry.space_group_name_H-M   'P 1'
#
loop_
_entity.id
_entity.type
_entity.pdbx_description
1 polymer ?
#
loop_
_entity_poly.entity_id
_entity_poly.type
_entity_poly.pdbx_seq_one_letter_code
_entity_poly.pdbx_strand_id
1 'polypeptide(L)'
;MIPQAEYLQRAHVLRSAMAARNLDALLCYGSKRGQVRYISGYHPNYIANAAMVVLPKQCDAIMRIRFPFDLERARESSWIPDIAASGNTLNLASDAAAYLVEHQLAHGTIGLVTGDIVVDEMPRGLFQSLADMLPDVTWSEAGDVLQGMRLVKTASELDALRSSAQLADLGAEAAQEAVRPGVTEFEVVACAEAAMRRAGAEGYLVVISSKGERELIGPPESKSLEKGDNVIIEIAVQREGYWTQVARVFSVGQPTRALRRLYDQTYRAFRLALTDARPGRTCSELARSIGASLENAGLADAIEQDFGHGIGLDLPESPRIEHKDHTVIQEGMVLVIHPAVRKIGVGGVFIGGTALVQANQAELIHEIPDSL
;
A
#
# COMPACT_ATOMS: atom_id res chain seq x y z
N MET A 1 14.73 -2.30 9.46
CA MET A 1 14.89 -0.89 8.98
C MET A 1 15.72 -0.87 7.70
N ILE A 2 15.29 -0.14 6.68
CA ILE A 2 16.02 -0.04 5.41
C ILE A 2 17.38 0.63 5.64
N PRO A 3 18.50 0.00 5.22
CA PRO A 3 19.84 0.56 5.41
C PRO A 3 20.07 1.86 4.62
N GLN A 4 20.87 2.80 5.16
CA GLN A 4 21.20 4.04 4.47
C GLN A 4 21.84 3.80 3.08
N ALA A 5 22.67 2.77 2.95
CA ALA A 5 23.30 2.40 1.68
C ALA A 5 22.28 2.09 0.57
N GLU A 6 21.11 1.56 0.93
CA GLU A 6 20.04 1.27 -0.02
C GLU A 6 19.40 2.56 -0.55
N TYR A 7 19.18 3.57 0.29
CA TYR A 7 18.69 4.87 -0.16
C TYR A 7 19.68 5.57 -1.11
N LEU A 8 20.96 5.46 -0.84
CA LEU A 8 22.00 5.96 -1.77
C LEU A 8 21.98 5.23 -3.11
N GLN A 9 21.78 3.91 -3.08
CA GLN A 9 21.61 3.10 -4.29
C GLN A 9 20.35 3.50 -5.07
N ARG A 10 19.22 3.71 -4.38
CA ARG A 10 17.98 4.21 -4.99
C ARG A 10 18.17 5.57 -5.66
N ALA A 11 18.86 6.50 -4.99
CA ALA A 11 19.20 7.81 -5.55
C ALA A 11 20.07 7.69 -6.81
N HIS A 12 21.03 6.76 -6.83
CA HIS A 12 21.85 6.48 -8.00
C HIS A 12 21.02 5.96 -9.19
N VAL A 13 20.13 5.02 -8.95
CA VAL A 13 19.23 4.47 -9.99
C VAL A 13 18.27 5.56 -10.51
N LEU A 14 17.71 6.38 -9.61
CA LEU A 14 16.87 7.53 -9.99
C LEU A 14 17.61 8.49 -10.89
N ARG A 15 18.85 8.86 -10.55
CA ARG A 15 19.68 9.74 -11.40
C ARG A 15 19.94 9.14 -12.78
N SER A 16 20.14 7.84 -12.86
CA SER A 16 20.28 7.12 -14.14
C SER A 16 19.00 7.19 -14.99
N ALA A 17 17.85 6.98 -14.36
CA ALA A 17 16.54 7.08 -15.01
C ALA A 17 16.23 8.53 -15.45
N MET A 18 16.61 9.52 -14.64
CA MET A 18 16.52 10.94 -15.01
C MET A 18 17.35 11.25 -16.27
N ALA A 19 18.58 10.73 -16.33
CA ALA A 19 19.45 10.93 -17.50
C ALA A 19 18.84 10.37 -18.79
N ALA A 20 18.20 9.17 -18.72
CA ALA A 20 17.51 8.55 -19.84
C ALA A 20 16.28 9.35 -20.34
N ARG A 21 15.70 10.21 -19.47
CA ARG A 21 14.53 11.04 -19.77
C ARG A 21 14.88 12.53 -19.99
N ASN A 22 16.15 12.89 -19.96
CA ASN A 22 16.62 14.27 -20.03
C ASN A 22 16.03 15.17 -18.92
N LEU A 23 15.84 14.61 -17.72
CA LEU A 23 15.44 15.37 -16.54
C LEU A 23 16.70 15.90 -15.82
N ASP A 24 16.66 17.15 -15.37
CA ASP A 24 17.76 17.81 -14.66
C ASP A 24 17.63 17.65 -13.14
N ALA A 25 16.41 17.55 -12.65
CA ALA A 25 16.10 17.20 -11.26
C ALA A 25 14.77 16.44 -11.14
N LEU A 26 14.57 15.72 -10.02
CA LEU A 26 13.26 15.27 -9.56
C LEU A 26 12.83 16.15 -8.38
N LEU A 27 11.58 16.59 -8.39
CA LEU A 27 10.91 17.21 -7.27
C LEU A 27 9.84 16.25 -6.78
N CYS A 28 10.03 15.74 -5.56
CA CYS A 28 9.13 14.79 -4.95
C CYS A 28 8.40 15.44 -3.76
N TYR A 29 7.09 15.50 -3.82
CA TYR A 29 6.24 15.94 -2.72
C TYR A 29 5.51 14.75 -2.13
N GLY A 30 5.32 14.72 -0.81
CA GLY A 30 4.49 13.73 -0.14
C GLY A 30 4.07 14.16 1.26
N SER A 31 2.91 13.69 1.66
CA SER A 31 2.34 13.90 2.99
C SER A 31 1.97 12.59 3.67
N LYS A 32 1.30 11.69 2.96
CA LYS A 32 0.80 10.41 3.49
C LYS A 32 1.35 9.21 2.74
N ARG A 33 1.69 9.41 1.45
CA ARG A 33 2.18 8.34 0.58
C ARG A 33 3.68 8.15 0.72
N GLY A 34 4.15 6.98 0.32
CA GLY A 34 5.50 6.51 0.55
C GLY A 34 6.60 7.10 -0.35
N GLN A 35 6.28 7.94 -1.35
CA GLN A 35 7.26 8.43 -2.32
C GLN A 35 8.42 9.20 -1.68
N VAL A 36 8.14 10.11 -0.74
CA VAL A 36 9.20 10.84 0.00
C VAL A 36 10.04 9.86 0.80
N ARG A 37 9.40 8.90 1.52
CA ARG A 37 10.12 7.89 2.29
C ARG A 37 10.99 7.01 1.41
N TYR A 38 10.51 6.61 0.24
CA TYR A 38 11.27 5.78 -0.69
C TYR A 38 12.58 6.42 -1.15
N ILE A 39 12.54 7.75 -1.39
CA ILE A 39 13.72 8.51 -1.81
C ILE A 39 14.61 8.86 -0.64
N SER A 40 14.05 9.37 0.46
CA SER A 40 14.80 10.04 1.53
C SER A 40 15.02 9.20 2.78
N GLY A 41 14.17 8.21 3.06
CA GLY A 41 14.08 7.52 4.34
C GLY A 41 13.10 8.16 5.33
N TYR A 42 12.83 9.45 5.20
CA TYR A 42 11.93 10.18 6.08
C TYR A 42 10.47 10.01 5.68
N HIS A 43 9.60 9.79 6.66
CA HIS A 43 8.16 9.74 6.47
C HIS A 43 7.44 10.84 7.25
N PRO A 44 6.71 11.76 6.58
CA PRO A 44 5.89 12.77 7.24
C PRO A 44 4.61 12.13 7.79
N ASN A 45 4.66 11.58 9.01
CA ASN A 45 3.61 10.72 9.58
C ASN A 45 2.53 11.45 10.40
N TYR A 46 2.57 12.78 10.47
CA TYR A 46 1.55 13.56 11.16
C TYR A 46 0.44 14.01 10.22
N ILE A 47 -0.76 14.19 10.78
CA ILE A 47 -1.84 14.89 10.07
C ILE A 47 -1.34 16.26 9.62
N ALA A 48 -1.53 16.58 8.34
CA ALA A 48 -1.09 17.81 7.70
C ALA A 48 0.44 18.03 7.68
N ASN A 49 1.27 17.07 8.05
CA ASN A 49 2.70 17.15 7.77
C ASN A 49 2.95 16.85 6.29
N ALA A 50 4.01 17.42 5.76
CA ALA A 50 4.44 17.22 4.38
C ALA A 50 5.95 17.42 4.26
N ALA A 51 6.51 16.84 3.23
CA ALA A 51 7.90 17.06 2.85
C ALA A 51 8.05 17.20 1.34
N MET A 52 9.07 17.92 0.93
CA MET A 52 9.49 18.08 -0.45
C MET A 52 10.96 17.77 -0.58
N VAL A 53 11.29 16.86 -1.48
CA VAL A 53 12.67 16.49 -1.82
C VAL A 53 12.95 17.01 -3.21
N VAL A 54 14.08 17.70 -3.36
CA VAL A 54 14.66 17.98 -4.67
C VAL A 54 15.90 17.13 -4.82
N LEU A 55 15.88 16.25 -5.81
CA LEU A 55 16.99 15.36 -6.17
C LEU A 55 17.55 15.77 -7.53
N PRO A 56 18.63 16.59 -7.60
CA PRO A 56 19.27 16.95 -8.85
C PRO A 56 20.06 15.78 -9.44
N LYS A 57 20.28 15.84 -10.75
CA LYS A 57 21.11 14.86 -11.46
C LYS A 57 22.58 14.89 -11.01
N GLN A 58 23.13 16.07 -10.68
CA GLN A 58 24.56 16.25 -10.44
C GLN A 58 24.93 16.89 -9.09
N CYS A 59 23.97 17.50 -8.37
CA CYS A 59 24.21 18.17 -7.09
C CYS A 59 23.67 17.34 -5.92
N ASP A 60 23.92 17.80 -4.69
CA ASP A 60 23.38 17.21 -3.49
C ASP A 60 21.87 17.39 -3.43
N ALA A 61 21.16 16.38 -2.91
CA ALA A 61 19.74 16.48 -2.69
C ALA A 61 19.43 17.35 -1.48
N ILE A 62 18.27 18.01 -1.52
CA ILE A 62 17.72 18.70 -0.35
C ILE A 62 16.37 18.09 0.06
N MET A 63 16.04 18.23 1.32
CA MET A 63 14.70 17.95 1.84
C MET A 63 14.19 19.12 2.69
N ARG A 64 12.98 19.54 2.41
CA ARG A 64 12.25 20.54 3.18
C ARG A 64 11.04 19.90 3.80
N ILE A 65 10.90 20.04 5.12
CA ILE A 65 9.76 19.51 5.86
C ILE A 65 8.89 20.65 6.38
N ARG A 66 7.60 20.37 6.56
CA ARG A 66 6.68 21.41 6.99
C ARG A 66 6.92 21.84 8.43
N PHE A 67 7.07 20.90 9.37
CA PHE A 67 7.05 21.19 10.80
C PHE A 67 8.45 21.17 11.45
N PRO A 68 8.87 22.28 12.11
CA PRO A 68 10.18 22.35 12.78
C PRO A 68 10.39 21.31 13.89
N PHE A 69 9.36 20.91 14.59
CA PHE A 69 9.47 19.94 15.67
C PHE A 69 9.83 18.53 15.21
N ASP A 70 9.71 18.24 13.91
CA ASP A 70 10.02 16.94 13.32
C ASP A 70 11.43 16.90 12.67
N LEU A 71 12.19 18.00 12.79
CA LEU A 71 13.48 18.16 12.09
C LEU A 71 14.53 17.14 12.51
N GLU A 72 14.64 16.87 13.81
CA GLU A 72 15.64 15.90 14.32
C GLU A 72 15.31 14.49 13.82
N ARG A 73 14.06 14.07 13.86
CA ARG A 73 13.63 12.78 13.31
C ARG A 73 13.89 12.67 11.81
N ALA A 74 13.70 13.77 11.07
CA ALA A 74 13.99 13.81 9.64
C ALA A 74 15.50 13.62 9.38
N ARG A 75 16.37 14.25 10.18
CA ARG A 75 17.83 14.11 10.11
C ARG A 75 18.32 12.71 10.48
N GLU A 76 17.73 12.10 11.51
CA GLU A 76 18.08 10.75 11.95
C GLU A 76 17.68 9.66 10.93
N SER A 77 16.56 9.87 10.20
CA SER A 77 16.01 8.87 9.29
C SER A 77 16.45 9.02 7.83
N SER A 78 17.05 10.15 7.46
CA SER A 78 17.39 10.46 6.07
C SER A 78 18.89 10.45 5.79
N TRP A 79 19.25 10.05 4.58
CA TRP A 79 20.61 10.18 4.04
C TRP A 79 20.91 11.57 3.46
N ILE A 80 19.88 12.40 3.24
CA ILE A 80 20.03 13.73 2.63
C ILE A 80 20.69 14.67 3.64
N PRO A 81 21.80 15.36 3.24
CA PRO A 81 22.56 16.19 4.19
C PRO A 81 21.89 17.53 4.49
N ASP A 82 21.23 18.14 3.52
CA ASP A 82 20.55 19.44 3.70
C ASP A 82 19.06 19.25 3.96
N ILE A 83 18.71 19.30 5.25
CA ILE A 83 17.32 19.19 5.74
C ILE A 83 16.98 20.41 6.57
N ALA A 84 15.92 21.11 6.18
CA ALA A 84 15.41 22.27 6.92
C ALA A 84 13.87 22.24 7.04
N ALA A 85 13.36 22.97 8.02
CA ALA A 85 11.93 23.14 8.22
C ALA A 85 11.45 24.48 7.62
N SER A 86 10.44 24.39 6.76
CA SER A 86 9.85 25.54 6.06
C SER A 86 8.75 26.28 6.85
N GLY A 87 8.24 25.65 7.92
CA GLY A 87 7.21 26.23 8.79
C GLY A 87 5.77 26.10 8.26
N ASN A 88 5.56 26.15 6.96
CA ASN A 88 4.25 25.93 6.32
C ASN A 88 4.39 25.31 4.93
N THR A 89 3.26 24.88 4.36
CA THR A 89 3.26 24.15 3.09
C THR A 89 3.68 25.02 1.90
N LEU A 90 3.32 26.30 1.87
CA LEU A 90 3.70 27.20 0.75
C LEU A 90 5.18 27.50 0.75
N ASN A 91 5.80 27.59 1.92
CA ASN A 91 7.25 27.77 2.01
C ASN A 91 8.05 26.59 1.47
N LEU A 92 7.47 25.36 1.46
CA LEU A 92 8.11 24.23 0.78
C LEU A 92 8.38 24.55 -0.70
N ALA A 93 7.43 25.23 -1.36
CA ALA A 93 7.58 25.66 -2.75
C ALA A 93 8.67 26.71 -2.91
N SER A 94 8.67 27.74 -2.05
CA SER A 94 9.65 28.82 -2.13
C SER A 94 11.07 28.34 -1.84
N ASP A 95 11.25 27.43 -0.88
CA ASP A 95 12.55 26.87 -0.54
C ASP A 95 13.08 25.95 -1.68
N ALA A 96 12.20 25.16 -2.29
CA ALA A 96 12.55 24.34 -3.45
C ALA A 96 12.89 25.21 -4.68
N ALA A 97 12.11 26.27 -4.92
CA ALA A 97 12.37 27.21 -6.02
C ALA A 97 13.70 27.93 -5.83
N ALA A 98 13.99 28.43 -4.61
CA ALA A 98 15.25 29.07 -4.29
C ALA A 98 16.45 28.14 -4.56
N TYR A 99 16.35 26.87 -4.14
CA TYR A 99 17.37 25.87 -4.42
C TYR A 99 17.58 25.64 -5.92
N LEU A 100 16.49 25.51 -6.70
CA LEU A 100 16.59 25.29 -8.14
C LEU A 100 17.23 26.50 -8.87
N VAL A 101 16.93 27.73 -8.41
CA VAL A 101 17.57 28.96 -8.94
C VAL A 101 19.05 28.98 -8.59
N GLU A 102 19.42 28.74 -7.34
CA GLU A 102 20.82 28.74 -6.87
C GLU A 102 21.71 27.76 -7.65
N HIS A 103 21.13 26.59 -8.00
CA HIS A 103 21.85 25.54 -8.72
C HIS A 103 21.68 25.59 -10.24
N GLN A 104 21.20 26.72 -10.79
CA GLN A 104 21.02 26.96 -12.22
C GLN A 104 20.06 25.97 -12.92
N LEU A 105 19.07 25.46 -12.19
CA LEU A 105 18.06 24.53 -12.69
C LEU A 105 16.73 25.23 -13.05
N ALA A 106 16.66 26.57 -12.93
CA ALA A 106 15.43 27.33 -13.18
C ALA A 106 14.99 27.37 -14.66
N HIS A 107 15.81 26.89 -15.59
CA HIS A 107 15.50 26.74 -17.02
C HIS A 107 15.54 25.26 -17.47
N GLY A 108 15.64 24.34 -16.51
CA GLY A 108 15.78 22.90 -16.76
C GLY A 108 14.44 22.18 -16.90
N THR A 109 14.55 20.89 -17.15
CA THR A 109 13.39 19.97 -17.13
C THR A 109 13.32 19.27 -15.78
N ILE A 110 12.27 19.56 -15.00
CA ILE A 110 12.07 19.03 -13.65
C ILE A 110 10.97 17.97 -13.68
N GLY A 111 11.33 16.76 -13.27
CA GLY A 111 10.39 15.66 -13.10
C GLY A 111 9.60 15.82 -11.80
N LEU A 112 8.27 15.79 -11.89
CA LEU A 112 7.38 15.84 -10.74
C LEU A 112 6.99 14.43 -10.27
N VAL A 113 7.16 14.18 -8.97
CA VAL A 113 6.67 13.00 -8.27
C VAL A 113 5.74 13.46 -7.16
N THR A 114 4.46 13.48 -7.43
CA THR A 114 3.42 14.02 -6.53
C THR A 114 2.55 12.94 -5.88
N GLY A 115 2.67 11.73 -6.37
CA GLY A 115 1.90 10.57 -5.94
C GLY A 115 2.20 9.36 -6.81
N ASP A 116 1.21 8.51 -6.99
CA ASP A 116 1.21 7.45 -8.00
C ASP A 116 0.06 7.70 -9.00
N ILE A 117 -0.13 6.79 -9.95
CA ILE A 117 -1.20 6.90 -10.95
C ILE A 117 -2.62 6.90 -10.35
N VAL A 118 -2.76 6.57 -9.07
CA VAL A 118 -4.05 6.47 -8.37
C VAL A 118 -4.33 7.72 -7.54
N VAL A 119 -3.29 8.29 -6.90
CA VAL A 119 -3.44 9.41 -5.95
C VAL A 119 -2.35 10.43 -6.15
N ASP A 120 -2.75 11.65 -6.50
CA ASP A 120 -1.91 12.85 -6.44
C ASP A 120 -2.10 13.54 -5.07
N GLU A 121 -1.00 13.76 -4.36
CA GLU A 121 -1.01 14.41 -3.05
C GLU A 121 -0.63 15.89 -3.11
N MET A 122 -0.02 16.38 -4.19
CA MET A 122 0.44 17.77 -4.25
C MET A 122 -0.76 18.73 -4.35
N PRO A 123 -0.95 19.64 -3.37
CA PRO A 123 -2.00 20.61 -3.47
C PRO A 123 -1.83 21.51 -4.72
N ARG A 124 -2.90 21.71 -5.48
CA ARG A 124 -2.87 22.54 -6.69
C ARG A 124 -2.23 23.91 -6.45
N GLY A 125 -2.53 24.56 -5.32
CA GLY A 125 -1.96 25.88 -4.97
C GLY A 125 -0.45 25.82 -4.71
N LEU A 126 0.07 24.69 -4.24
CA LEU A 126 1.49 24.49 -4.04
C LEU A 126 2.23 24.38 -5.39
N PHE A 127 1.69 23.58 -6.31
CA PHE A 127 2.24 23.49 -7.68
C PHE A 127 2.16 24.82 -8.42
N GLN A 128 1.03 25.54 -8.32
CA GLN A 128 0.88 26.86 -8.94
C GLN A 128 1.93 27.84 -8.42
N SER A 129 2.19 27.85 -7.09
CA SER A 129 3.22 28.68 -6.48
C SER A 129 4.64 28.35 -7.01
N LEU A 130 4.95 27.07 -7.21
CA LEU A 130 6.20 26.66 -7.85
C LEU A 130 6.29 27.14 -9.30
N ALA A 131 5.25 26.96 -10.09
CA ALA A 131 5.21 27.36 -11.49
C ALA A 131 5.32 28.87 -11.68
N ASP A 132 4.67 29.65 -10.79
CA ASP A 132 4.75 31.13 -10.81
C ASP A 132 6.15 31.64 -10.47
N MET A 133 6.88 30.95 -9.55
CA MET A 133 8.26 31.31 -9.19
C MET A 133 9.31 30.82 -10.19
N LEU A 134 8.98 29.80 -11.00
CA LEU A 134 9.87 29.15 -11.95
C LEU A 134 9.22 29.08 -13.35
N PRO A 135 8.95 30.24 -13.98
CA PRO A 135 8.18 30.31 -15.24
C PRO A 135 8.89 29.65 -16.44
N ASP A 136 10.22 29.53 -16.37
CA ASP A 136 11.03 28.98 -17.47
C ASP A 136 11.37 27.49 -17.27
N VAL A 137 10.87 26.86 -16.18
CA VAL A 137 11.03 25.42 -15.96
C VAL A 137 10.06 24.63 -16.82
N THR A 138 10.57 23.59 -17.47
CA THR A 138 9.73 22.56 -18.10
C THR A 138 9.35 21.50 -17.08
N TRP A 139 8.09 21.43 -16.70
CA TRP A 139 7.57 20.42 -15.78
C TRP A 139 7.20 19.14 -16.53
N SER A 140 7.64 17.99 -16.04
CA SER A 140 7.36 16.66 -16.63
C SER A 140 6.90 15.70 -15.57
N GLU A 141 5.86 14.92 -15.83
CA GLU A 141 5.45 13.83 -14.93
C GLU A 141 6.55 12.77 -14.82
N ALA A 142 6.86 12.35 -13.60
CA ALA A 142 7.91 11.39 -13.30
C ALA A 142 7.53 10.35 -12.21
N GLY A 143 6.27 10.31 -11.81
CA GLY A 143 5.76 9.35 -10.83
C GLY A 143 5.99 7.91 -11.23
N ASP A 144 5.89 7.61 -12.53
CA ASP A 144 6.11 6.28 -13.10
C ASP A 144 7.55 5.76 -12.95
N VAL A 145 8.55 6.66 -12.90
CA VAL A 145 9.95 6.26 -12.61
C VAL A 145 10.05 5.64 -11.23
N LEU A 146 9.50 6.33 -10.24
CA LEU A 146 9.52 5.85 -8.87
C LEU A 146 8.68 4.59 -8.70
N GLN A 147 7.51 4.55 -9.34
CA GLN A 147 6.61 3.40 -9.33
C GLN A 147 7.28 2.16 -9.89
N GLY A 148 7.97 2.29 -11.05
CA GLY A 148 8.70 1.18 -11.66
C GLY A 148 9.77 0.58 -10.74
N MET A 149 10.47 1.42 -9.96
CA MET A 149 11.46 0.96 -8.99
C MET A 149 10.84 0.26 -7.77
N ARG A 150 9.60 0.58 -7.42
CA ARG A 150 8.87 0.00 -6.27
C ARG A 150 8.19 -1.33 -6.58
N LEU A 151 8.05 -1.70 -7.86
CA LEU A 151 7.38 -2.94 -8.26
C LEU A 151 8.07 -4.18 -7.69
N VAL A 152 9.38 -4.31 -7.86
CA VAL A 152 10.19 -5.42 -7.37
C VAL A 152 10.87 -5.01 -6.07
N LYS A 153 10.60 -5.74 -5.00
CA LYS A 153 11.06 -5.41 -3.65
C LYS A 153 12.49 -5.91 -3.42
N THR A 154 13.28 -5.09 -2.73
CA THR A 154 14.61 -5.48 -2.26
C THR A 154 14.51 -6.45 -1.08
N ALA A 155 15.62 -7.09 -0.70
CA ALA A 155 15.65 -7.97 0.46
C ALA A 155 15.24 -7.24 1.75
N SER A 156 15.73 -6.00 1.96
CA SER A 156 15.37 -5.19 3.13
C SER A 156 13.88 -4.82 3.16
N GLU A 157 13.28 -4.55 2.00
CA GLU A 157 11.84 -4.30 1.88
C GLU A 157 11.01 -5.55 2.20
N LEU A 158 11.47 -6.72 1.73
CA LEU A 158 10.82 -8.00 2.03
C LEU A 158 10.87 -8.33 3.52
N ASP A 159 11.97 -8.03 4.21
CA ASP A 159 12.07 -8.24 5.65
C ASP A 159 11.10 -7.33 6.44
N ALA A 160 10.95 -6.07 6.01
CA ALA A 160 9.96 -5.15 6.58
C ALA A 160 8.52 -5.65 6.34
N LEU A 161 8.22 -6.12 5.12
CA LEU A 161 6.92 -6.69 4.77
C LEU A 161 6.59 -7.95 5.60
N ARG A 162 7.55 -8.86 5.79
CA ARG A 162 7.37 -10.04 6.66
C ARG A 162 7.11 -9.65 8.11
N SER A 163 7.83 -8.62 8.60
CA SER A 163 7.60 -8.09 9.94
C SER A 163 6.19 -7.50 10.11
N SER A 164 5.67 -6.83 9.06
CA SER A 164 4.30 -6.34 9.05
C SER A 164 3.28 -7.46 8.97
N ALA A 165 3.56 -8.53 8.19
CA ALA A 165 2.67 -9.69 8.08
C ALA A 165 2.46 -10.39 9.43
N GLN A 166 3.52 -10.55 10.23
CA GLN A 166 3.41 -11.10 11.58
C GLN A 166 2.46 -10.28 12.47
N LEU A 167 2.48 -8.94 12.32
CA LEU A 167 1.54 -8.08 13.05
C LEU A 167 0.10 -8.25 12.58
N ALA A 168 -0.11 -8.41 11.27
CA ALA A 168 -1.45 -8.65 10.72
C ALA A 168 -2.02 -9.98 11.22
N ASP A 169 -1.20 -11.03 11.26
CA ASP A 169 -1.61 -12.34 11.78
C ASP A 169 -1.96 -12.28 13.28
N LEU A 170 -1.17 -11.59 14.12
CA LEU A 170 -1.52 -11.32 15.51
C LEU A 170 -2.86 -10.56 15.65
N GLY A 171 -3.10 -9.59 14.78
CA GLY A 171 -4.38 -8.87 14.76
C GLY A 171 -5.56 -9.77 14.38
N ALA A 172 -5.36 -10.64 13.39
CA ALA A 172 -6.39 -11.58 12.94
C ALA A 172 -6.71 -12.65 14.01
N GLU A 173 -5.69 -13.17 14.71
CA GLU A 173 -5.87 -14.09 15.83
C GLU A 173 -6.66 -13.44 16.97
N ALA A 174 -6.27 -12.21 17.37
CA ALA A 174 -6.99 -11.47 18.41
C ALA A 174 -8.46 -11.17 18.03
N ALA A 175 -8.70 -10.87 16.76
CA ALA A 175 -10.07 -10.72 16.25
C ALA A 175 -10.84 -12.02 16.32
N GLN A 176 -10.24 -13.14 15.90
CA GLN A 176 -10.88 -14.48 15.94
C GLN A 176 -11.27 -14.87 17.36
N GLU A 177 -10.41 -14.67 18.34
CA GLU A 177 -10.70 -14.93 19.76
C GLU A 177 -11.83 -14.06 20.31
N ALA A 178 -11.98 -12.84 19.79
CA ALA A 178 -13.04 -11.92 20.19
C ALA A 178 -14.41 -12.25 19.55
N VAL A 179 -14.45 -12.97 18.41
CA VAL A 179 -15.69 -13.30 17.68
C VAL A 179 -16.53 -14.31 18.46
N ARG A 180 -17.53 -13.79 19.22
CA ARG A 180 -18.49 -14.58 20.00
C ARG A 180 -19.81 -13.82 20.16
N PRO A 181 -20.92 -14.51 20.44
CA PRO A 181 -22.22 -13.85 20.65
C PRO A 181 -22.17 -12.78 21.73
N GLY A 182 -22.81 -11.64 21.47
CA GLY A 182 -22.92 -10.50 22.38
C GLY A 182 -21.77 -9.48 22.29
N VAL A 183 -20.65 -9.81 21.64
CA VAL A 183 -19.56 -8.86 21.38
C VAL A 183 -19.92 -7.98 20.19
N THR A 184 -19.59 -6.72 20.21
CA THR A 184 -19.83 -5.78 19.11
C THR A 184 -18.67 -5.80 18.08
N GLU A 185 -18.94 -5.32 16.85
CA GLU A 185 -17.88 -5.15 15.84
C GLU A 185 -16.79 -4.22 16.36
N PHE A 186 -17.13 -3.14 17.11
CA PHE A 186 -16.15 -2.26 17.75
C PHE A 186 -15.20 -3.00 18.69
N GLU A 187 -15.72 -3.93 19.50
CA GLU A 187 -14.90 -4.70 20.44
C GLU A 187 -13.97 -5.69 19.71
N VAL A 188 -14.43 -6.31 18.61
CA VAL A 188 -13.59 -7.19 17.79
C VAL A 188 -12.43 -6.40 17.18
N VAL A 189 -12.75 -5.25 16.58
CA VAL A 189 -11.73 -4.36 15.98
C VAL A 189 -10.75 -3.84 17.04
N ALA A 190 -11.25 -3.40 18.20
CA ALA A 190 -10.40 -2.95 19.30
C ALA A 190 -9.43 -4.02 19.78
N CYS A 191 -9.82 -5.29 19.83
CA CYS A 191 -8.92 -6.41 20.17
C CYS A 191 -7.80 -6.56 19.14
N ALA A 192 -8.14 -6.54 17.84
CA ALA A 192 -7.15 -6.61 16.76
C ALA A 192 -6.15 -5.44 16.80
N GLU A 193 -6.66 -4.21 16.88
CA GLU A 193 -5.83 -3.00 16.93
C GLU A 193 -4.92 -2.98 18.15
N ALA A 194 -5.43 -3.36 19.33
CA ALA A 194 -4.65 -3.42 20.55
C ALA A 194 -3.50 -4.44 20.46
N ALA A 195 -3.74 -5.62 19.87
CA ALA A 195 -2.72 -6.64 19.67
C ALA A 195 -1.60 -6.13 18.76
N MET A 196 -1.95 -5.58 17.61
CA MET A 196 -0.99 -5.02 16.65
C MET A 196 -0.21 -3.85 17.25
N ARG A 197 -0.87 -2.91 17.93
CA ARG A 197 -0.20 -1.73 18.53
C ARG A 197 0.78 -2.12 19.61
N ARG A 198 0.44 -3.06 20.49
CA ARG A 198 1.35 -3.58 21.54
C ARG A 198 2.59 -4.24 20.95
N ALA A 199 2.46 -4.88 19.79
CA ALA A 199 3.54 -5.54 19.07
C ALA A 199 4.37 -4.58 18.19
N GLY A 200 4.05 -3.26 18.15
CA GLY A 200 4.84 -2.23 17.49
C GLY A 200 4.34 -1.81 16.12
N ALA A 201 3.06 -1.98 15.81
CA ALA A 201 2.47 -1.44 14.58
C ALA A 201 2.59 0.11 14.55
N GLU A 202 3.08 0.65 13.42
CA GLU A 202 3.19 2.09 13.19
C GLU A 202 1.85 2.69 12.73
N GLY A 203 1.16 2.00 11.82
CA GLY A 203 -0.15 2.33 11.31
C GLY A 203 -0.98 1.08 11.09
N TYR A 204 -2.31 1.21 11.08
CA TYR A 204 -3.22 0.13 10.74
C TYR A 204 -4.54 0.68 10.20
N LEU A 205 -5.20 -0.14 9.40
CA LEU A 205 -6.59 -0.01 8.99
C LEU A 205 -7.25 -1.35 9.26
N VAL A 206 -8.32 -1.34 10.05
CA VAL A 206 -9.14 -2.54 10.31
C VAL A 206 -10.56 -2.22 9.93
N VAL A 207 -11.11 -2.98 9.00
CA VAL A 207 -12.51 -2.90 8.57
C VAL A 207 -13.16 -4.25 8.78
N ILE A 208 -14.47 -4.26 9.08
CA ILE A 208 -15.20 -5.44 9.48
C ILE A 208 -16.64 -5.37 8.95
N SER A 209 -17.27 -6.50 8.76
CA SER A 209 -18.71 -6.62 8.63
C SER A 209 -19.19 -7.93 9.19
N SER A 210 -20.24 -7.90 10.01
CA SER A 210 -21.00 -9.07 10.45
C SER A 210 -22.35 -9.20 9.74
N LYS A 211 -22.55 -8.45 8.66
CA LYS A 211 -23.79 -8.39 7.86
C LYS A 211 -23.75 -9.33 6.64
N GLY A 212 -22.63 -9.97 6.39
CA GLY A 212 -22.34 -11.02 5.42
C GLY A 212 -22.98 -10.88 4.03
N GLU A 213 -24.31 -11.02 3.95
CA GLU A 213 -25.03 -10.94 2.67
C GLU A 213 -25.34 -9.52 2.19
N ARG A 214 -25.21 -8.50 3.05
CA ARG A 214 -25.54 -7.10 2.72
C ARG A 214 -24.31 -6.27 2.43
N GLU A 215 -23.22 -6.55 3.12
CA GLU A 215 -21.99 -5.77 3.05
C GLU A 215 -20.79 -6.68 3.29
N LEU A 216 -19.75 -6.59 2.47
CA LEU A 216 -18.55 -7.39 2.67
C LEU A 216 -17.67 -6.84 3.80
N ILE A 217 -17.34 -5.55 3.73
CA ILE A 217 -16.53 -4.86 4.72
C ILE A 217 -16.97 -3.41 4.84
N GLY A 218 -16.77 -2.83 6.02
CA GLY A 218 -17.05 -1.42 6.29
C GLY A 218 -16.39 -0.99 7.60
N PRO A 219 -16.60 0.25 8.04
CA PRO A 219 -16.20 0.64 9.38
C PRO A 219 -16.97 -0.16 10.42
N PRO A 220 -16.39 -0.45 11.61
CA PRO A 220 -17.08 -1.18 12.66
C PRO A 220 -18.33 -0.43 13.15
N GLU A 221 -19.36 -1.18 13.52
CA GLU A 221 -20.60 -0.66 14.06
C GLU A 221 -20.88 -1.19 15.49
N SER A 222 -21.88 -0.60 16.14
CA SER A 222 -22.35 -1.06 17.46
C SER A 222 -23.20 -2.36 17.41
N LYS A 223 -23.26 -3.00 16.24
CA LYS A 223 -23.97 -4.28 16.08
C LYS A 223 -23.33 -5.35 16.95
N SER A 224 -24.12 -5.94 17.85
CA SER A 224 -23.70 -7.14 18.58
C SER A 224 -23.75 -8.36 17.68
N LEU A 225 -22.73 -9.19 17.76
CA LEU A 225 -22.65 -10.45 17.04
C LEU A 225 -23.67 -11.46 17.58
N GLU A 226 -24.33 -12.17 16.69
CA GLU A 226 -25.30 -13.21 17.00
C GLU A 226 -24.84 -14.56 16.44
N LYS A 227 -25.33 -15.64 17.05
CA LYS A 227 -25.02 -17.00 16.56
C LYS A 227 -25.50 -17.16 15.11
N GLY A 228 -24.61 -17.56 14.24
CA GLY A 228 -24.84 -17.73 12.80
C GLY A 228 -24.37 -16.53 11.96
N ASP A 229 -23.94 -15.44 12.59
CA ASP A 229 -23.35 -14.31 11.85
C ASP A 229 -22.09 -14.76 11.09
N ASN A 230 -21.97 -14.20 9.90
CA ASN A 230 -20.81 -14.30 9.03
C ASN A 230 -19.98 -13.03 9.20
N VAL A 231 -18.85 -13.14 9.88
CA VAL A 231 -17.94 -12.02 10.16
C VAL A 231 -16.80 -12.03 9.18
N ILE A 232 -16.63 -10.93 8.47
CA ILE A 232 -15.52 -10.69 7.57
C ILE A 232 -14.70 -9.57 8.17
N ILE A 233 -13.38 -9.73 8.23
CA ILE A 233 -12.45 -8.70 8.68
C ILE A 233 -11.30 -8.56 7.70
N GLU A 234 -10.96 -7.32 7.40
CA GLU A 234 -9.77 -6.98 6.65
C GLU A 234 -8.85 -6.15 7.54
N ILE A 235 -7.60 -6.55 7.60
CA ILE A 235 -6.56 -5.93 8.39
C ILE A 235 -5.43 -5.52 7.46
N ALA A 236 -5.15 -4.23 7.40
CA ALA A 236 -3.91 -3.71 6.86
C ALA A 236 -3.09 -3.11 8.00
N VAL A 237 -1.80 -3.43 8.06
CA VAL A 237 -0.91 -2.95 9.12
C VAL A 237 0.46 -2.57 8.56
N GLN A 238 1.05 -1.56 9.18
CA GLN A 238 2.32 -0.98 8.77
C GLN A 238 3.37 -1.15 9.88
N ARG A 239 4.55 -1.63 9.50
CA ARG A 239 5.77 -1.58 10.30
C ARG A 239 6.96 -1.19 9.43
N GLU A 240 7.86 -0.38 9.97
CA GLU A 240 9.00 0.17 9.21
C GLU A 240 8.58 0.86 7.89
N GLY A 241 7.33 1.36 7.85
CA GLY A 241 6.72 2.01 6.70
C GLY A 241 6.09 1.09 5.68
N TYR A 242 6.29 -0.22 5.75
CA TYR A 242 5.75 -1.17 4.79
C TYR A 242 4.43 -1.74 5.27
N TRP A 243 3.45 -1.75 4.37
CA TRP A 243 2.11 -2.25 4.60
C TRP A 243 1.99 -3.71 4.18
N THR A 244 1.23 -4.47 4.94
CA THR A 244 0.67 -5.76 4.53
C THR A 244 -0.83 -5.77 4.74
N GLN A 245 -1.52 -6.64 4.05
CA GLN A 245 -2.97 -6.76 4.12
C GLN A 245 -3.37 -8.23 4.17
N VAL A 246 -4.36 -8.53 5.01
CA VAL A 246 -4.96 -9.85 5.13
C VAL A 246 -6.45 -9.74 5.32
N ALA A 247 -7.21 -10.61 4.67
CA ALA A 247 -8.65 -10.73 4.85
C ALA A 247 -9.01 -12.11 5.40
N ARG A 248 -9.91 -12.16 6.38
CA ARG A 248 -10.35 -13.36 7.08
C ARG A 248 -11.88 -13.41 7.15
N VAL A 249 -12.39 -14.63 7.21
CA VAL A 249 -13.82 -14.89 7.42
C VAL A 249 -13.99 -15.76 8.64
N PHE A 250 -14.88 -15.37 9.53
CA PHE A 250 -15.24 -16.14 10.72
C PHE A 250 -16.74 -16.38 10.77
N SER A 251 -17.15 -17.42 11.45
CA SER A 251 -18.56 -17.68 11.74
C SER A 251 -18.80 -17.67 13.25
N VAL A 252 -19.83 -16.96 13.70
CA VAL A 252 -20.24 -16.98 15.11
C VAL A 252 -20.94 -18.32 15.42
N GLY A 253 -20.16 -19.29 15.88
CA GLY A 253 -20.56 -20.69 16.01
C GLY A 253 -20.34 -21.48 14.72
N GLN A 254 -21.19 -22.51 14.48
CA GLN A 254 -21.04 -23.36 13.29
C GLN A 254 -21.57 -22.66 12.02
N PRO A 255 -20.78 -22.56 10.94
CA PRO A 255 -21.25 -21.99 9.69
C PRO A 255 -22.31 -22.87 9.03
N THR A 256 -23.21 -22.25 8.28
CA THR A 256 -24.17 -23.01 7.46
C THR A 256 -23.42 -23.81 6.37
N ARG A 257 -24.03 -24.90 5.86
CA ARG A 257 -23.47 -25.66 4.75
C ARG A 257 -23.27 -24.78 3.48
N ALA A 258 -24.18 -23.82 3.28
CA ALA A 258 -24.12 -22.90 2.14
C ALA A 258 -22.93 -21.94 2.28
N LEU A 259 -22.71 -21.35 3.45
CA LEU A 259 -21.57 -20.47 3.71
C LEU A 259 -20.23 -21.22 3.60
N ARG A 260 -20.13 -22.42 4.18
CA ARG A 260 -18.93 -23.27 4.05
C ARG A 260 -18.61 -23.57 2.57
N ARG A 261 -19.64 -23.93 1.79
CA ARG A 261 -19.46 -24.17 0.34
C ARG A 261 -18.99 -22.91 -0.38
N LEU A 262 -19.55 -21.74 -0.06
CA LEU A 262 -19.15 -20.45 -0.63
C LEU A 262 -17.68 -20.17 -0.28
N TYR A 263 -17.29 -20.38 0.98
CA TYR A 263 -15.91 -20.24 1.44
C TYR A 263 -14.96 -21.17 0.67
N ASP A 264 -15.26 -22.47 0.62
CA ASP A 264 -14.41 -23.46 -0.06
C ASP A 264 -14.22 -23.16 -1.54
N GLN A 265 -15.27 -22.66 -2.22
CA GLN A 265 -15.20 -22.26 -3.63
C GLN A 265 -14.29 -21.04 -3.83
N THR A 266 -14.44 -20.02 -2.98
CA THR A 266 -13.64 -18.80 -3.02
C THR A 266 -12.18 -19.08 -2.63
N TYR A 267 -11.97 -19.93 -1.62
CA TYR A 267 -10.65 -20.35 -1.19
C TYR A 267 -9.89 -21.11 -2.30
N ARG A 268 -10.59 -21.98 -3.07
CA ARG A 268 -9.97 -22.64 -4.23
C ARG A 268 -9.53 -21.64 -5.29
N ALA A 269 -10.34 -20.61 -5.59
CA ALA A 269 -9.97 -19.55 -6.54
C ALA A 269 -8.76 -18.77 -6.02
N PHE A 270 -8.69 -18.48 -4.72
CA PHE A 270 -7.53 -17.87 -4.09
C PHE A 270 -6.27 -18.74 -4.20
N ARG A 271 -6.35 -20.05 -3.91
CA ARG A 271 -5.22 -20.97 -4.05
C ARG A 271 -4.74 -21.08 -5.49
N LEU A 272 -5.67 -21.11 -6.46
CA LEU A 272 -5.34 -21.08 -7.88
C LEU A 272 -4.59 -19.78 -8.23
N ALA A 273 -5.06 -18.65 -7.70
CA ALA A 273 -4.43 -17.36 -7.95
C ALA A 273 -2.97 -17.31 -7.46
N LEU A 274 -2.66 -17.89 -6.31
CA LEU A 274 -1.28 -17.99 -5.82
C LEU A 274 -0.38 -18.79 -6.78
N THR A 275 -0.89 -19.90 -7.34
CA THR A 275 -0.15 -20.70 -8.31
C THR A 275 0.03 -19.97 -9.65
N ASP A 276 -0.97 -19.17 -10.05
CA ASP A 276 -0.99 -18.46 -11.32
C ASP A 276 -0.24 -17.11 -11.26
N ALA A 277 -0.06 -16.52 -10.08
CA ALA A 277 0.73 -15.31 -9.89
C ALA A 277 2.23 -15.63 -9.98
N ARG A 278 2.74 -15.70 -11.20
CA ARG A 278 4.11 -16.10 -11.52
C ARG A 278 4.74 -15.21 -12.59
N PRO A 279 6.06 -15.13 -12.66
CA PRO A 279 6.76 -14.32 -13.67
C PRO A 279 6.33 -14.65 -15.10
N GLY A 280 6.20 -13.58 -15.91
CA GLY A 280 5.83 -13.65 -17.32
C GLY A 280 4.33 -13.62 -17.60
N ARG A 281 3.46 -13.85 -16.60
CA ARG A 281 2.02 -13.58 -16.74
C ARG A 281 1.69 -12.11 -16.50
N THR A 282 0.59 -11.64 -17.07
CA THR A 282 0.09 -10.28 -16.77
C THR A 282 -0.94 -10.30 -15.64
N CYS A 283 -1.12 -9.16 -14.96
CA CYS A 283 -2.17 -8.98 -13.96
C CYS A 283 -3.57 -9.21 -14.54
N SER A 284 -3.80 -8.82 -15.80
CA SER A 284 -5.03 -9.08 -16.55
C SER A 284 -5.29 -10.60 -16.77
N GLU A 285 -4.25 -11.39 -17.04
CA GLU A 285 -4.38 -12.84 -17.16
C GLU A 285 -4.65 -13.50 -15.82
N LEU A 286 -4.01 -13.02 -14.74
CA LEU A 286 -4.29 -13.49 -13.39
C LEU A 286 -5.73 -13.18 -12.99
N ALA A 287 -6.21 -11.97 -13.25
CA ALA A 287 -7.60 -11.58 -12.97
C ALA A 287 -8.61 -12.47 -13.73
N ARG A 288 -8.35 -12.76 -15.00
CA ARG A 288 -9.20 -13.68 -15.81
C ARG A 288 -9.20 -15.10 -15.24
N SER A 289 -8.06 -15.59 -14.78
CA SER A 289 -7.96 -16.92 -14.18
C SER A 289 -8.78 -17.04 -12.89
N ILE A 290 -8.72 -16.03 -12.02
CA ILE A 290 -9.52 -15.97 -10.79
C ILE A 290 -11.01 -15.89 -11.14
N GLY A 291 -11.40 -14.97 -12.04
CA GLY A 291 -12.78 -14.79 -12.48
C GLY A 291 -13.36 -16.11 -13.05
N ALA A 292 -12.66 -16.76 -13.97
CA ALA A 292 -13.09 -18.03 -14.56
C ALA A 292 -13.25 -19.14 -13.51
N SER A 293 -12.38 -19.18 -12.49
CA SER A 293 -12.51 -20.15 -11.39
C SER A 293 -13.81 -19.94 -10.59
N LEU A 294 -14.15 -18.68 -10.31
CA LEU A 294 -15.38 -18.32 -9.60
C LEU A 294 -16.62 -18.55 -10.48
N GLU A 295 -16.57 -18.20 -11.76
CA GLU A 295 -17.64 -18.45 -12.73
C GLU A 295 -17.93 -19.95 -12.87
N ASN A 296 -16.92 -20.79 -13.01
CA ASN A 296 -17.06 -22.25 -13.06
C ASN A 296 -17.64 -22.84 -11.75
N ALA A 297 -17.49 -22.14 -10.65
CA ALA A 297 -18.11 -22.49 -9.37
C ALA A 297 -19.56 -21.98 -9.26
N GLY A 298 -20.10 -21.28 -10.27
CA GLY A 298 -21.44 -20.68 -10.28
C GLY A 298 -21.55 -19.43 -9.43
N LEU A 299 -20.46 -18.63 -9.36
CA LEU A 299 -20.35 -17.42 -8.58
C LEU A 299 -20.10 -16.16 -9.43
N ALA A 300 -20.35 -16.18 -10.74
CA ALA A 300 -20.15 -15.03 -11.63
C ALA A 300 -20.85 -13.77 -11.12
N ASP A 301 -22.13 -13.88 -10.74
CA ASP A 301 -22.95 -12.76 -10.26
C ASP A 301 -22.65 -12.39 -8.79
N ALA A 302 -21.75 -13.10 -8.13
CA ALA A 302 -21.37 -12.89 -6.73
C ALA A 302 -20.04 -12.14 -6.57
N ILE A 303 -19.29 -11.89 -7.64
CA ILE A 303 -18.01 -11.18 -7.61
C ILE A 303 -18.27 -9.71 -7.33
N GLU A 304 -17.61 -9.16 -6.31
CA GLU A 304 -17.91 -7.80 -5.82
C GLU A 304 -16.85 -6.75 -6.21
N GLN A 305 -15.60 -7.14 -6.48
CA GLN A 305 -14.52 -6.19 -6.76
C GLN A 305 -13.38 -6.81 -7.59
N ASP A 306 -12.33 -6.02 -7.85
CA ASP A 306 -11.06 -6.51 -8.37
C ASP A 306 -10.44 -7.56 -7.43
N PHE A 307 -9.42 -8.26 -7.92
CA PHE A 307 -8.87 -9.41 -7.20
C PHE A 307 -7.59 -9.11 -6.43
N GLY A 308 -7.17 -7.82 -6.38
CA GLY A 308 -5.99 -7.44 -5.63
C GLY A 308 -5.16 -6.32 -6.26
N HIS A 309 -4.00 -6.09 -5.66
CA HIS A 309 -3.12 -4.98 -6.02
C HIS A 309 -1.69 -5.21 -5.50
N GLY A 310 -0.74 -4.41 -5.96
CA GLY A 310 0.57 -4.28 -5.36
C GLY A 310 0.50 -3.65 -3.96
N ILE A 311 1.51 -3.91 -3.14
CA ILE A 311 1.62 -3.35 -1.79
C ILE A 311 3.09 -3.13 -1.42
N GLY A 312 3.36 -2.21 -0.54
CA GLY A 312 4.69 -1.87 -0.05
C GLY A 312 4.64 -0.68 0.89
N LEU A 313 5.25 0.45 0.50
CA LEU A 313 5.17 1.69 1.28
C LEU A 313 3.78 2.33 1.23
N ASP A 314 2.95 1.93 0.29
CA ASP A 314 1.57 2.39 0.17
C ASP A 314 0.58 1.23 0.14
N LEU A 315 -0.64 1.54 0.51
CA LEU A 315 -1.82 0.69 0.45
C LEU A 315 -2.93 1.45 -0.30
N PRO A 316 -3.28 1.06 -1.53
CA PRO A 316 -2.58 0.12 -2.43
C PRO A 316 -1.41 0.76 -3.22
N GLU A 317 -0.60 -0.09 -3.87
CA GLU A 317 0.34 0.26 -4.92
C GLU A 317 -0.07 -0.38 -6.26
N SER A 318 0.55 0.05 -7.35
CA SER A 318 0.51 -0.71 -8.61
C SER A 318 1.31 -2.02 -8.49
N PRO A 319 0.94 -3.05 -9.29
CA PRO A 319 -0.15 -3.10 -10.25
C PRO A 319 -1.50 -3.40 -9.61
N ARG A 320 -2.59 -3.38 -10.44
CA ARG A 320 -3.92 -3.87 -10.04
C ARG A 320 -4.15 -5.26 -10.63
N ILE A 321 -4.74 -6.16 -9.86
CA ILE A 321 -5.16 -7.47 -10.39
C ILE A 321 -6.57 -7.31 -10.95
N GLU A 322 -6.64 -6.71 -12.16
CA GLU A 322 -7.88 -6.42 -12.88
C GLU A 322 -7.72 -6.65 -14.37
N HIS A 323 -8.85 -6.73 -15.11
CA HIS A 323 -8.85 -7.06 -16.54
C HIS A 323 -8.13 -6.05 -17.44
N LYS A 324 -7.92 -4.82 -16.98
CA LYS A 324 -7.32 -3.73 -17.75
C LYS A 324 -5.82 -3.53 -17.46
N ASP A 325 -5.28 -4.15 -16.43
CA ASP A 325 -3.87 -4.00 -16.07
C ASP A 325 -3.03 -5.09 -16.75
N HIS A 326 -2.21 -4.66 -17.71
CA HIS A 326 -1.32 -5.54 -18.49
C HIS A 326 0.11 -5.58 -17.94
N THR A 327 0.34 -5.10 -16.73
CA THR A 327 1.64 -5.20 -16.07
C THR A 327 2.08 -6.65 -15.99
N VAL A 328 3.29 -6.91 -16.49
CA VAL A 328 3.89 -8.24 -16.43
C VAL A 328 4.37 -8.51 -15.01
N ILE A 329 3.89 -9.60 -14.43
CA ILE A 329 4.30 -10.06 -13.11
C ILE A 329 5.76 -10.50 -13.18
N GLN A 330 6.56 -10.07 -12.21
CA GLN A 330 7.98 -10.39 -12.10
C GLN A 330 8.28 -11.01 -10.73
N GLU A 331 9.32 -11.83 -10.67
CA GLU A 331 9.85 -12.33 -9.40
C GLU A 331 10.26 -11.16 -8.49
N GLY A 332 9.97 -11.26 -7.20
CA GLY A 332 10.21 -10.22 -6.21
C GLY A 332 9.09 -9.17 -6.10
N MET A 333 8.06 -9.21 -6.95
CA MET A 333 6.86 -8.41 -6.73
C MET A 333 6.10 -8.92 -5.50
N VAL A 334 5.45 -8.00 -4.79
CA VAL A 334 4.57 -8.32 -3.67
C VAL A 334 3.17 -7.86 -4.00
N LEU A 335 2.23 -8.80 -3.98
CA LEU A 335 0.84 -8.61 -4.36
C LEU A 335 -0.08 -8.98 -3.21
N VAL A 336 -1.09 -8.20 -2.97
CA VAL A 336 -2.27 -8.65 -2.22
C VAL A 336 -3.20 -9.35 -3.19
N ILE A 337 -3.56 -10.57 -2.90
CA ILE A 337 -4.52 -11.37 -3.68
C ILE A 337 -5.71 -11.65 -2.78
N HIS A 338 -6.91 -11.18 -3.17
CA HIS A 338 -8.08 -11.22 -2.30
C HIS A 338 -9.40 -11.34 -3.06
N PRO A 339 -9.74 -12.51 -3.62
CA PRO A 339 -11.06 -12.71 -4.20
C PRO A 339 -12.16 -12.45 -3.16
N ALA A 340 -13.18 -11.73 -3.59
CA ALA A 340 -14.32 -11.33 -2.78
C ALA A 340 -15.62 -11.69 -3.49
N VAL A 341 -16.50 -12.42 -2.79
CA VAL A 341 -17.80 -12.82 -3.30
C VAL A 341 -18.89 -12.59 -2.26
N ARG A 342 -20.08 -12.21 -2.71
CA ARG A 342 -21.25 -12.02 -1.86
C ARG A 342 -22.48 -12.67 -2.50
N LYS A 343 -23.18 -13.51 -1.74
CA LYS A 343 -24.35 -14.21 -2.21
C LYS A 343 -25.52 -13.98 -1.26
N ILE A 344 -26.57 -13.31 -1.77
CA ILE A 344 -27.80 -13.02 -1.02
C ILE A 344 -28.40 -14.33 -0.50
N GLY A 345 -28.82 -14.35 0.77
CA GLY A 345 -29.36 -15.53 1.46
C GLY A 345 -28.31 -16.55 1.92
N VAL A 346 -27.01 -16.27 1.71
CA VAL A 346 -25.92 -17.16 2.13
C VAL A 346 -24.90 -16.44 3.01
N GLY A 347 -24.36 -15.32 2.54
CA GLY A 347 -23.29 -14.55 3.19
C GLY A 347 -22.26 -14.02 2.21
N GLY A 348 -21.17 -13.52 2.77
CA GLY A 348 -20.00 -13.02 2.03
C GLY A 348 -18.74 -13.78 2.38
N VAL A 349 -17.82 -13.83 1.43
CA VAL A 349 -16.45 -14.32 1.63
C VAL A 349 -15.50 -13.34 1.01
N PHE A 350 -14.63 -12.78 1.83
CA PHE A 350 -13.49 -11.97 1.43
C PHE A 350 -12.27 -12.57 2.11
N ILE A 351 -11.46 -13.27 1.36
CA ILE A 351 -10.31 -14.00 1.88
C ILE A 351 -9.09 -13.73 1.03
N GLY A 352 -7.97 -13.50 1.68
CA GLY A 352 -6.74 -13.26 0.96
C GLY A 352 -5.64 -12.73 1.85
N GLY A 353 -4.54 -12.36 1.22
CA GLY A 353 -3.39 -11.80 1.91
C GLY A 353 -2.27 -11.40 0.98
N THR A 354 -1.23 -10.88 1.58
CA THR A 354 -0.02 -10.44 0.89
C THR A 354 0.82 -11.67 0.50
N ALA A 355 1.23 -11.72 -0.75
CA ALA A 355 2.02 -12.80 -1.31
C ALA A 355 3.25 -12.27 -2.06
N LEU A 356 4.38 -12.93 -1.89
CA LEU A 356 5.62 -12.69 -2.61
C LEU A 356 5.65 -13.56 -3.88
N VAL A 357 5.84 -12.95 -5.02
CA VAL A 357 6.02 -13.66 -6.29
C VAL A 357 7.42 -14.30 -6.32
N GLN A 358 7.47 -15.62 -6.39
CA GLN A 358 8.66 -16.43 -6.54
C GLN A 358 8.81 -16.89 -8.00
N ALA A 359 9.87 -17.63 -8.31
CA ALA A 359 10.18 -18.08 -9.66
C ALA A 359 9.05 -18.86 -10.37
N ASN A 360 8.21 -19.61 -9.63
CA ASN A 360 7.19 -20.49 -10.20
C ASN A 360 5.76 -20.15 -9.78
N GLN A 361 5.57 -19.46 -8.67
CA GLN A 361 4.27 -19.11 -8.09
C GLN A 361 4.44 -17.99 -7.06
N ALA A 362 3.34 -17.44 -6.56
CA ALA A 362 3.38 -16.57 -5.39
C ALA A 362 3.24 -17.37 -4.10
N GLU A 363 3.94 -16.94 -3.07
CA GLU A 363 3.94 -17.53 -1.73
C GLU A 363 3.37 -16.51 -0.74
N LEU A 364 2.37 -16.95 0.04
CA LEU A 364 1.82 -16.13 1.10
C LEU A 364 2.87 -15.85 2.17
N ILE A 365 2.88 -14.61 2.65
CA ILE A 365 3.67 -14.21 3.82
C ILE A 365 2.83 -14.16 5.10
N HIS A 366 1.60 -14.64 5.05
CA HIS A 366 0.62 -14.76 6.13
C HIS A 366 0.19 -16.20 6.33
N GLU A 367 -0.27 -16.51 7.55
CA GLU A 367 -0.94 -17.77 7.85
C GLU A 367 -2.46 -17.60 7.69
N ILE A 368 -3.05 -18.24 6.68
CA ILE A 368 -4.49 -18.23 6.40
C ILE A 368 -5.04 -19.64 6.59
N PRO A 369 -6.06 -19.81 7.44
CA PRO A 369 -6.65 -21.12 7.66
C PRO A 369 -7.36 -21.66 6.39
N ASP A 370 -7.35 -22.97 6.21
CA ASP A 370 -7.98 -23.65 5.07
C ASP A 370 -9.51 -23.75 5.18
N SER A 371 -10.08 -23.39 6.30
CA SER A 371 -11.54 -23.43 6.56
C SER A 371 -11.97 -22.34 7.53
N LEU A 372 -13.32 -22.06 7.52
CA LEU A 372 -14.00 -21.20 8.48
C LEU A 372 -13.90 -21.76 9.89
#